data_055d3c56d456ebbe833a9d29fd47192c
#
_entry.id   055d3c56d456ebbe833a9d29fd47192c
#
_cell.length_a   1.000
_cell.length_b   1.000
_cell.length_c   1.000
_cell.angle_alpha   90.00
_cell.angle_beta   90.00
_cell.angle_gamma   90.00
#
_symmetry.space_group_name_H-M   'P 1'
#
loop_
_entity.id
_entity.type
_entity.pdbx_description
1 polymer ?
#
loop_
_entity_poly.entity_id
_entity_poly.type
_entity_poly.pdbx_seq_one_letter_code
_entity_poly.pdbx_strand_id
1 'polypeptide(L)'
;NIGREENKSGILPEELYTLIGRLHDYQNLRLRGLMTIAPVCSDRSDYIRYFSQTRDYFDAIRNGSAKSEILSCEGSALPDLSAFDTLSMGMSASWREAVMCGATEIRLGSTIFGERPKPVE
;
A
#
# COMPACT_ATOMS: atom_id res chain seq x y z
N ASN A 1 3.02 1.62 5.67
CA ASN A 1 3.12 2.92 6.36
C ASN A 1 3.95 3.90 5.51
N ILE A 2 3.38 4.30 4.38
CA ILE A 2 4.07 5.17 3.41
C ILE A 2 4.40 6.56 3.99
N GLY A 3 3.58 7.04 4.90
CA GLY A 3 3.77 8.34 5.53
C GLY A 3 4.68 8.33 6.75
N ARG A 4 5.20 7.19 7.15
CA ARG A 4 6.08 7.02 8.32
C ARG A 4 5.49 7.58 9.61
N GLU A 5 4.19 7.42 9.79
CA GLU A 5 3.48 7.91 10.98
C GLU A 5 3.61 6.90 12.12
N GLU A 6 4.06 7.36 13.30
CA GLU A 6 4.27 6.50 14.47
C GLU A 6 2.97 5.85 14.97
N ASN A 7 1.84 6.52 14.78
CA ASN A 7 0.53 6.02 15.22
C ASN A 7 -0.15 5.10 14.22
N LYS A 8 0.50 4.75 13.12
CA LYS A 8 -0.03 3.84 12.10
C LYS A 8 0.61 2.48 12.20
N SER A 9 -0.21 1.45 11.96
CA SER A 9 0.27 0.10 11.73
C SER A 9 0.84 -0.02 10.32
N GLY A 10 1.46 -1.13 10.04
CA GLY A 10 2.06 -1.39 8.74
C GLY A 10 3.56 -1.19 8.76
N ILE A 11 4.21 -1.83 7.81
CA ILE A 11 5.67 -1.77 7.69
C ILE A 11 6.12 -0.44 7.10
N LEU A 12 7.35 -0.05 7.40
CA LEU A 12 8.02 1.04 6.72
C LEU A 12 8.40 0.62 5.30
N PRO A 13 8.50 1.58 4.35
CA PRO A 13 8.85 1.24 2.97
C PRO A 13 10.13 0.43 2.81
N GLU A 14 11.16 0.70 3.61
CA GLU A 14 12.43 -0.03 3.56
C GLU A 14 12.34 -1.50 4.01
N GLU A 15 11.27 -1.87 4.70
CA GLU A 15 11.03 -3.25 5.14
C GLU A 15 10.22 -4.08 4.15
N LEU A 16 9.71 -3.45 3.07
CA LEU A 16 8.76 -4.07 2.16
C LEU A 16 9.33 -5.32 1.48
N TYR A 17 10.50 -5.21 0.88
CA TYR A 17 11.08 -6.34 0.14
C TYR A 17 11.49 -7.49 1.06
N THR A 18 11.94 -7.19 2.27
CA THR A 18 12.22 -8.21 3.28
C THR A 18 10.95 -8.98 3.65
N LEU A 19 9.85 -8.28 3.86
CA LEU A 19 8.57 -8.94 4.16
C LEU A 19 8.09 -9.80 2.99
N ILE A 20 8.14 -9.27 1.76
CA ILE A 20 7.71 -10.03 0.58
C ILE A 20 8.52 -11.30 0.41
N GLY A 21 9.85 -11.21 0.60
CA GLY A 21 10.73 -12.37 0.50
C GLY A 21 10.49 -13.44 1.54
N ARG A 22 9.86 -13.10 2.67
CA ARG A 22 9.51 -14.05 3.74
C ARG A 22 8.13 -14.68 3.56
N LEU A 23 7.28 -14.10 2.74
CA LEU A 23 5.91 -14.61 2.55
C LEU A 23 5.88 -15.98 1.90
N HIS A 24 6.95 -16.41 1.22
CA HIS A 24 7.02 -17.75 0.66
C HIS A 24 6.89 -18.88 1.71
N ASP A 25 7.21 -18.59 2.98
CA ASP A 25 7.06 -19.54 4.08
C ASP A 25 5.60 -19.76 4.49
N TYR A 26 4.69 -18.91 4.01
CA TYR A 26 3.29 -18.91 4.42
C TYR A 26 2.41 -19.39 3.27
N GLN A 27 2.35 -20.71 3.09
CA GLN A 27 1.69 -21.35 1.94
C GLN A 27 0.17 -21.15 1.91
N ASN A 28 -0.44 -20.82 3.03
CA ASN A 28 -1.87 -20.57 3.13
C ASN A 28 -2.25 -19.10 2.89
N LEU A 29 -1.28 -18.25 2.58
CA LEU A 29 -1.50 -16.85 2.24
C LEU A 29 -1.27 -16.61 0.75
N ARG A 30 -2.13 -15.79 0.16
CA ARG A 30 -1.96 -15.31 -1.21
C ARG A 30 -1.70 -13.82 -1.19
N LEU A 31 -0.54 -13.41 -1.68
CA LEU A 31 -0.21 -12.00 -1.79
C LEU A 31 -0.94 -11.40 -3.00
N ARG A 32 -1.84 -10.46 -2.73
CA ARG A 32 -2.68 -9.83 -3.74
C ARG A 32 -2.22 -8.43 -4.14
N GLY A 33 -1.41 -7.77 -3.34
CA GLY A 33 -0.97 -6.43 -3.65
C GLY A 33 -0.49 -5.64 -2.45
N LEU A 34 -0.61 -4.33 -2.58
CA LEU A 34 -0.24 -3.38 -1.52
C LEU A 34 -1.47 -2.57 -1.10
N MET A 35 -1.47 -2.19 0.18
CA MET A 35 -2.43 -1.25 0.73
C MET A 35 -1.68 -0.14 1.46
N THR A 36 -2.09 1.09 1.25
CA THR A 36 -1.52 2.23 1.97
C THR A 36 -2.61 3.19 2.43
N ILE A 37 -2.34 3.84 3.54
CA ILE A 37 -3.10 4.98 4.04
C ILE A 37 -2.12 6.15 4.11
N ALA A 38 -2.31 7.14 3.24
CA ALA A 38 -1.50 8.34 3.28
C ALA A 38 -1.83 9.18 4.51
N PRO A 39 -0.88 9.97 5.03
CA PRO A 39 -1.19 10.98 6.02
C PRO A 39 -2.29 11.93 5.54
N VAL A 40 -3.00 12.55 6.45
CA VAL A 40 -3.93 13.62 6.09
C VAL A 40 -3.12 14.80 5.57
N CYS A 41 -3.35 15.18 4.32
CA CYS A 41 -2.62 16.23 3.64
C CYS A 41 -3.55 17.40 3.34
N SER A 42 -3.04 18.61 3.46
CA SER A 42 -3.75 19.82 3.02
C SER A 42 -3.55 20.11 1.52
N ASP A 43 -2.48 19.57 0.93
CA ASP A 43 -2.11 19.79 -0.45
C ASP A 43 -2.28 18.50 -1.27
N ARG A 44 -2.94 18.61 -2.43
CA ARG A 44 -3.11 17.49 -3.36
C ARG A 44 -1.79 16.89 -3.83
N SER A 45 -0.76 17.71 -4.00
CA SER A 45 0.56 17.26 -4.45
C SER A 45 1.21 16.29 -3.45
N ASP A 46 0.93 16.44 -2.16
CA ASP A 46 1.43 15.50 -1.16
C ASP A 46 0.75 14.13 -1.26
N TYR A 47 -0.57 14.10 -1.50
CA TYR A 47 -1.25 12.84 -1.78
C TYR A 47 -0.69 12.16 -3.02
N ILE A 48 -0.49 12.90 -4.10
CA ILE A 48 0.06 12.38 -5.34
C ILE A 48 1.47 11.80 -5.09
N ARG A 49 2.29 12.47 -4.30
CA ARG A 49 3.63 12.00 -3.96
C ARG A 49 3.59 10.66 -3.22
N TYR A 50 2.76 10.52 -2.20
CA TYR A 50 2.61 9.27 -1.46
C TYR A 50 2.07 8.14 -2.33
N PHE A 51 1.04 8.42 -3.12
CA PHE A 51 0.42 7.39 -3.97
C PHE A 51 1.30 7.01 -5.15
N SER A 52 2.03 7.94 -5.73
CA SER A 52 3.02 7.63 -6.77
C SER A 52 4.14 6.75 -6.24
N GLN A 53 4.63 7.03 -5.05
CA GLN A 53 5.65 6.20 -4.40
C GLN A 53 5.13 4.77 -4.15
N THR A 54 3.90 4.64 -3.67
CA THR A 54 3.27 3.33 -3.46
C THR A 54 3.09 2.60 -4.79
N ARG A 55 2.68 3.31 -5.84
CA ARG A 55 2.56 2.75 -7.18
C ARG A 55 3.89 2.25 -7.72
N ASP A 56 4.97 2.98 -7.50
CA ASP A 56 6.30 2.57 -7.94
C ASP A 56 6.72 1.25 -7.29
N TYR A 57 6.47 1.08 -5.99
CA TYR A 57 6.70 -0.20 -5.31
C TYR A 57 5.84 -1.31 -5.90
N PHE A 58 4.57 -1.05 -6.12
CA PHE A 58 3.64 -2.01 -6.71
C PHE A 58 4.12 -2.48 -8.08
N ASP A 59 4.49 -1.55 -8.94
CA ASP A 59 4.97 -1.86 -10.29
C ASP A 59 6.29 -2.63 -10.25
N ALA A 60 7.23 -2.24 -9.39
CA ALA A 60 8.53 -2.90 -9.27
C ALA A 60 8.40 -4.37 -8.84
N ILE A 61 7.45 -4.66 -7.94
CA ILE A 61 7.18 -6.03 -7.53
C ILE A 61 6.49 -6.79 -8.66
N ARG A 62 5.48 -6.21 -9.26
CA ARG A 62 4.65 -6.85 -10.28
C ARG A 62 5.42 -7.16 -11.57
N ASN A 63 6.27 -6.24 -12.03
CA ASN A 63 7.03 -6.41 -13.28
C ASN A 63 8.35 -7.16 -13.10
N GLY A 64 8.71 -7.50 -11.87
CA GLY A 64 9.93 -8.24 -11.56
C GLY A 64 11.18 -7.38 -11.42
N SER A 65 11.11 -6.05 -11.55
CA SER A 65 12.30 -5.20 -11.42
C SER A 65 12.86 -5.17 -9.99
N ALA A 66 12.04 -5.48 -8.98
CA ALA A 66 12.49 -5.59 -7.59
C ALA A 66 12.99 -7.00 -7.21
N LYS A 67 13.01 -7.95 -8.14
CA LYS A 67 13.32 -9.35 -7.85
C LYS A 67 14.68 -9.52 -7.16
N SER A 68 15.70 -8.84 -7.66
CA SER A 68 17.06 -8.96 -7.10
C SER A 68 17.14 -8.40 -5.67
N GLU A 69 16.46 -7.29 -5.39
CA GLU A 69 16.43 -6.72 -4.05
C GLU A 69 15.66 -7.62 -3.07
N ILE A 70 14.55 -8.20 -3.50
CA ILE A 70 13.80 -9.15 -2.67
C ILE A 70 14.67 -10.36 -2.33
N LEU A 71 15.34 -10.93 -3.31
CA LEU A 71 16.18 -12.11 -3.13
C LEU A 71 17.49 -11.83 -2.39
N SER A 72 17.92 -10.59 -2.30
CA SER A 72 19.14 -10.22 -1.56
C SER A 72 18.97 -10.32 -0.04
N CYS A 73 17.75 -10.34 0.46
CA CYS A 73 17.48 -10.50 1.89
C CYS A 73 17.74 -11.94 2.31
N GLU A 74 18.43 -12.13 3.44
CA GLU A 74 18.75 -13.47 3.96
C GLU A 74 17.47 -14.28 4.21
N GLY A 75 17.47 -15.52 3.74
CA GLY A 75 16.34 -16.44 3.90
C GLY A 75 15.13 -16.12 3.01
N SER A 76 15.29 -15.20 2.06
CA SER A 76 14.22 -14.80 1.18
C SER A 76 14.09 -15.68 -0.06
N ALA A 77 12.86 -15.84 -0.54
CA ALA A 77 12.53 -16.39 -1.85
C ALA A 77 11.36 -15.60 -2.43
N LEU A 78 11.15 -15.67 -3.73
CA LEU A 78 9.98 -15.04 -4.33
C LEU A 78 8.73 -15.82 -3.95
N PRO A 79 7.70 -15.15 -3.40
CA PRO A 79 6.38 -15.77 -3.25
C PRO A 79 5.70 -15.90 -4.61
N ASP A 80 4.58 -16.61 -4.64
CA ASP A 80 3.70 -16.61 -5.81
C ASP A 80 3.11 -15.20 -6.01
N LEU A 81 3.48 -14.55 -7.11
CA LEU A 81 3.02 -13.22 -7.48
C LEU A 81 1.97 -13.23 -8.58
N SER A 82 1.44 -14.40 -8.94
CA SER A 82 0.45 -14.53 -10.02
C SER A 82 -0.85 -13.79 -9.74
N ALA A 83 -1.19 -13.58 -8.48
CA ALA A 83 -2.37 -12.84 -8.05
C ALA A 83 -2.07 -11.40 -7.58
N PHE A 84 -0.86 -10.90 -7.81
CA PHE A 84 -0.43 -9.56 -7.39
C PHE A 84 -0.98 -8.51 -8.34
N ASP A 85 -2.21 -8.08 -8.11
CA ASP A 85 -2.97 -7.24 -9.03
C ASP A 85 -3.72 -6.08 -8.34
N THR A 86 -3.63 -5.97 -7.01
CA THR A 86 -4.43 -5.04 -6.23
C THR A 86 -3.57 -3.96 -5.59
N LEU A 87 -3.90 -2.71 -5.89
CA LEU A 87 -3.31 -1.53 -5.27
C LEU A 87 -4.43 -0.77 -4.56
N SER A 88 -4.56 -1.01 -3.25
CA SER A 88 -5.61 -0.42 -2.43
C SER A 88 -5.07 0.84 -1.77
N MET A 89 -5.52 1.98 -2.26
CA MET A 89 -5.15 3.29 -1.71
C MET A 89 -6.21 4.31 -2.07
N GLY A 90 -6.33 5.34 -1.22
CA GLY A 90 -7.32 6.38 -1.36
C GLY A 90 -8.53 6.17 -0.47
N MET A 91 -8.91 7.23 0.21
CA MET A 91 -10.05 7.30 1.11
C MET A 91 -10.91 8.50 0.73
N SER A 92 -11.92 8.85 1.54
CA SER A 92 -12.87 9.92 1.20
C SER A 92 -12.21 11.25 0.83
N ALA A 93 -11.08 11.61 1.47
CA ALA A 93 -10.38 12.87 1.20
C ALA A 93 -9.36 12.79 0.05
N SER A 94 -9.01 11.60 -0.45
CA SER A 94 -7.85 11.41 -1.33
C SER A 94 -8.07 10.46 -2.51
N TRP A 95 -9.28 9.97 -2.69
CA TRP A 95 -9.53 8.92 -3.69
C TRP A 95 -9.26 9.36 -5.14
N ARG A 96 -9.47 10.65 -5.45
CA ARG A 96 -9.22 11.15 -6.82
C ARG A 96 -7.74 11.07 -7.17
N GLU A 97 -6.88 11.50 -6.26
CA GLU A 97 -5.42 11.44 -6.42
C GLU A 97 -4.95 9.99 -6.49
N ALA A 98 -5.55 9.12 -5.68
CA ALA A 98 -5.23 7.70 -5.71
C ALA A 98 -5.57 7.05 -7.06
N VAL A 99 -6.74 7.35 -7.62
CA VAL A 99 -7.13 6.86 -8.94
C VAL A 99 -6.20 7.39 -10.02
N MET A 100 -5.81 8.65 -9.96
CA MET A 100 -4.83 9.24 -10.89
C MET A 100 -3.48 8.52 -10.82
N CYS A 101 -3.09 8.02 -9.66
CA CYS A 101 -1.85 7.27 -9.45
C CYS A 101 -2.00 5.76 -9.70
N GLY A 102 -3.16 5.31 -10.17
CA GLY A 102 -3.37 3.93 -10.59
C GLY A 102 -3.90 2.99 -9.51
N ALA A 103 -4.58 3.51 -8.49
CA ALA A 103 -5.29 2.65 -7.53
C ALA A 103 -6.26 1.73 -8.27
N THR A 104 -6.27 0.46 -7.88
CA THR A 104 -7.26 -0.51 -8.37
C THR A 104 -8.45 -0.60 -7.42
N GLU A 105 -8.29 -0.14 -6.19
CA GLU A 105 -9.30 -0.18 -5.14
C GLU A 105 -9.18 1.06 -4.27
N ILE A 106 -10.32 1.68 -3.97
CA ILE A 106 -10.42 2.81 -3.03
C ILE A 106 -11.37 2.44 -1.90
N ARG A 107 -11.24 3.13 -0.77
CA ARG A 107 -12.04 2.85 0.42
C ARG A 107 -12.79 4.11 0.84
N LEU A 108 -14.07 4.16 0.52
CA LEU A 108 -14.93 5.30 0.83
C LEU A 108 -15.78 5.00 2.07
N GLY A 109 -15.73 5.90 3.03
CA GLY A 109 -16.55 5.84 4.23
C GLY A 109 -17.47 7.04 4.33
N SER A 110 -16.97 8.15 4.84
CA SER A 110 -17.77 9.37 5.05
C SER A 110 -18.36 9.96 3.77
N THR A 111 -17.73 9.76 2.62
CA THR A 111 -18.28 10.20 1.31
C THR A 111 -19.61 9.52 1.00
N ILE A 112 -19.81 8.27 1.44
CA ILE A 112 -21.03 7.51 1.18
C ILE A 112 -21.99 7.59 2.36
N PHE A 113 -21.48 7.42 3.58
CA PHE A 113 -22.28 7.24 4.79
C PHE A 113 -22.39 8.51 5.65
N GLY A 114 -21.72 9.60 5.26
CA GLY A 114 -21.62 10.80 6.08
C GLY A 114 -20.61 10.67 7.22
N GLU A 115 -20.45 11.73 7.97
CA GLU A 115 -19.54 11.74 9.12
C GLU A 115 -20.06 10.87 10.26
N ARG A 116 -19.15 10.26 10.99
CA ARG A 116 -19.51 9.50 12.18
C ARG A 116 -20.02 10.46 13.27
N PRO A 117 -21.11 10.11 13.98
CA PRO A 117 -21.55 10.86 15.12
C PRO A 117 -20.43 10.95 16.16
N LYS A 118 -20.25 12.14 16.74
CA LYS A 118 -19.31 12.29 17.85
C LYS A 118 -19.84 11.53 19.06
N PRO A 119 -18.96 10.88 19.86
CA PRO A 119 -19.39 10.26 21.10
C PRO A 119 -20.06 11.31 21.99
N VAL A 120 -21.15 10.93 22.60
CA VAL A 120 -21.82 11.75 23.64
C VAL A 120 -20.98 11.61 24.91
N GLU A 121 -20.42 12.72 25.38
CA GLU A 121 -19.72 12.77 26.67
C GLU A 121 -20.69 12.73 27.84
#